data_6a8e13d6dc544d329696f64d722679ef
#
_entry.id   6a8e13d6dc544d329696f64d722679ef
#
_cell.length_a   1.000
_cell.length_b   1.000
_cell.length_c   1.000
_cell.angle_alpha   90.00
_cell.angle_beta   90.00
_cell.angle_gamma   90.00
#
_symmetry.space_group_name_H-M   'P 1'
#
loop_
_entity.id
_entity.type
_entity.pdbx_description
1 polymer ?
#
loop_
_entity_poly.entity_id
_entity_poly.type
_entity_poly.pdbx_seq_one_letter_code
_entity_poly.pdbx_strand_id
1 'polypeptide(L)'
;MSSETIIQCHGIGKAFQLYAHQNDQLKQVLFGYWRKFYKEKWVLNDITFSVNRGERVGIVGRNGAGKTTLLQIICGITTATRGDFKVNGRIAPILALGSGFDVLLTGRDNARIGAAILGLTNREVDACIEDIAAFAEIGPAFEQPVRTYSMGMIARLAFAICVFSRADVLIVDEALSVGDQIFQEKCEAFIDEFSKKGTTLIVSHSLDFLAERCDRVLWLENGVVYRMGDPASVIAEYSAAMHNEQAMLGHQGAQAWALRYIKHGGKISQHNIFV
;
A
#
# COMPACT_ATOMS: atom_id res chain seq x y z
N MET A 1 19.32 -22.96 10.54
CA MET A 1 18.03 -22.71 11.20
C MET A 1 17.02 -22.44 10.10
N SER A 2 15.98 -23.28 9.95
CA SER A 2 14.91 -23.00 8.97
C SER A 2 14.17 -21.75 9.43
N SER A 3 14.24 -20.68 8.65
CA SER A 3 13.49 -19.46 8.93
C SER A 3 11.98 -19.77 8.87
N GLU A 4 11.26 -19.47 9.95
CA GLU A 4 9.80 -19.67 10.02
C GLU A 4 9.10 -18.72 9.04
N THR A 5 8.28 -19.26 8.14
CA THR A 5 7.49 -18.45 7.21
C THR A 5 6.35 -17.77 7.96
N ILE A 6 6.29 -16.45 7.90
CA ILE A 6 5.24 -15.65 8.55
C ILE A 6 4.13 -15.21 7.58
N ILE A 7 4.47 -14.96 6.31
CA ILE A 7 3.49 -14.66 5.25
C ILE A 7 3.68 -15.66 4.12
N GLN A 8 2.57 -16.22 3.65
CA GLN A 8 2.55 -17.16 2.55
C GLN A 8 1.37 -16.83 1.62
N CYS A 9 1.66 -16.60 0.36
CA CYS A 9 0.67 -16.32 -0.69
C CYS A 9 0.79 -17.41 -1.77
N HIS A 10 -0.35 -18.00 -2.15
CA HIS A 10 -0.43 -19.06 -3.15
C HIS A 10 -1.49 -18.73 -4.19
N GLY A 11 -1.05 -18.43 -5.42
CA GLY A 11 -1.94 -18.24 -6.55
C GLY A 11 -2.93 -17.10 -6.39
N ILE A 12 -2.60 -16.04 -5.61
CA ILE A 12 -3.51 -14.93 -5.34
C ILE A 12 -3.89 -14.23 -6.64
N GLY A 13 -5.19 -14.18 -6.90
CA GLY A 13 -5.78 -13.40 -7.97
C GLY A 13 -6.86 -12.48 -7.47
N LYS A 14 -6.93 -11.27 -8.01
CA LYS A 14 -7.97 -10.28 -7.68
C LYS A 14 -8.57 -9.70 -8.94
N ALA A 15 -9.87 -9.91 -9.12
CA ALA A 15 -10.67 -9.27 -10.14
C ALA A 15 -11.67 -8.30 -9.51
N PHE A 16 -11.84 -7.14 -10.15
CA PHE A 16 -12.89 -6.19 -9.82
C PHE A 16 -13.98 -6.23 -10.90
N GLN A 17 -15.23 -6.12 -10.47
CA GLN A 17 -16.37 -6.04 -11.36
C GLN A 17 -16.57 -4.58 -11.78
N LEU A 18 -16.42 -4.30 -13.06
CA LEU A 18 -16.64 -2.97 -13.63
C LEU A 18 -18.00 -2.93 -14.33
N TYR A 19 -18.89 -2.10 -13.82
CA TYR A 19 -20.21 -1.85 -14.39
C TYR A 19 -20.15 -0.63 -15.31
N ALA A 20 -20.70 -0.77 -16.55
CA ALA A 20 -20.71 0.33 -17.50
C ALA A 20 -21.72 1.43 -17.12
N HIS A 21 -22.83 1.04 -16.48
CA HIS A 21 -23.90 1.96 -16.05
C HIS A 21 -24.33 1.64 -14.61
N GLN A 22 -24.79 2.65 -13.87
CA GLN A 22 -25.28 2.47 -12.49
C GLN A 22 -26.40 1.42 -12.37
N ASN A 23 -27.28 1.33 -13.37
CA ASN A 23 -28.36 0.34 -13.39
C ASN A 23 -27.88 -1.11 -13.62
N ASP A 24 -26.65 -1.32 -14.06
CA ASP A 24 -26.13 -2.67 -14.34
C ASP A 24 -25.86 -3.45 -13.04
N GLN A 25 -25.62 -2.76 -11.94
CA GLN A 25 -25.55 -3.40 -10.61
C GLN A 25 -26.90 -3.98 -10.20
N LEU A 26 -28.00 -3.24 -10.39
CA LEU A 26 -29.36 -3.72 -10.13
C LEU A 26 -29.71 -4.88 -11.05
N LYS A 27 -29.40 -4.80 -12.35
CA LYS A 27 -29.60 -5.88 -13.30
C LYS A 27 -28.80 -7.12 -12.91
N GLN A 28 -27.57 -6.96 -12.40
CA GLN A 28 -26.75 -8.06 -11.94
C GLN A 28 -27.40 -8.79 -10.75
N VAL A 29 -27.99 -8.04 -9.79
CA VAL A 29 -28.70 -8.64 -8.65
C VAL A 29 -29.96 -9.38 -9.11
N LEU A 30 -30.75 -8.81 -10.04
CA LEU A 30 -32.02 -9.37 -10.47
C LEU A 30 -31.86 -10.50 -11.52
N PHE A 31 -30.92 -10.35 -12.44
CA PHE A 31 -30.77 -11.21 -13.62
C PHE A 31 -29.38 -11.83 -13.75
N GLY A 32 -28.51 -11.69 -12.75
CA GLY A 32 -27.12 -12.16 -12.78
C GLY A 32 -26.96 -13.67 -12.95
N TYR A 33 -28.01 -14.44 -12.62
CA TYR A 33 -28.06 -15.88 -12.88
C TYR A 33 -28.07 -16.23 -14.37
N TRP A 34 -28.66 -15.36 -15.23
CA TRP A 34 -28.86 -15.61 -16.65
C TRP A 34 -27.79 -14.92 -17.51
N ARG A 35 -27.27 -13.76 -17.05
CA ARG A 35 -26.31 -12.96 -17.82
C ARG A 35 -25.44 -12.10 -16.89
N LYS A 36 -24.13 -12.06 -17.18
CA LYS A 36 -23.20 -11.11 -16.51
C LYS A 36 -23.37 -9.70 -17.08
N PHE A 37 -23.58 -8.72 -16.19
CA PHE A 37 -23.74 -7.30 -16.54
C PHE A 37 -22.52 -6.46 -16.18
N TYR A 38 -21.36 -7.10 -15.94
CA TYR A 38 -20.10 -6.46 -15.62
C TYR A 38 -18.96 -7.04 -16.45
N LYS A 39 -17.87 -6.24 -16.55
CA LYS A 39 -16.59 -6.74 -17.06
C LYS A 39 -15.66 -7.00 -15.90
N GLU A 40 -14.97 -8.12 -15.94
CA GLU A 40 -13.93 -8.42 -14.94
C GLU A 40 -12.63 -7.71 -15.34
N LYS A 41 -12.09 -6.93 -14.41
CA LYS A 41 -10.75 -6.35 -14.53
C LYS A 41 -9.84 -7.04 -13.54
N TRP A 42 -8.99 -7.91 -14.03
CA TRP A 42 -7.96 -8.56 -13.21
C TRP A 42 -6.86 -7.56 -12.89
N VAL A 43 -6.60 -7.38 -11.58
CA VAL A 43 -5.56 -6.50 -11.05
C VAL A 43 -4.38 -7.33 -10.53
N LEU A 44 -4.66 -8.51 -9.97
CA LEU A 44 -3.65 -9.48 -9.58
C LEU A 44 -3.96 -10.82 -10.24
N ASN A 45 -2.91 -11.52 -10.66
CA ASN A 45 -3.04 -12.76 -11.39
C ASN A 45 -1.91 -13.73 -10.99
N ASP A 46 -2.26 -14.75 -10.20
CA ASP A 46 -1.35 -15.84 -9.80
C ASP A 46 -0.12 -15.37 -8.98
N ILE A 47 -0.36 -14.52 -7.98
CA ILE A 47 0.69 -14.04 -7.09
C ILE A 47 1.07 -15.14 -6.10
N THR A 48 2.31 -15.61 -6.17
CA THR A 48 2.86 -16.61 -5.26
C THR A 48 4.21 -16.15 -4.72
N PHE A 49 4.31 -16.00 -3.40
CA PHE A 49 5.56 -15.69 -2.70
C PHE A 49 5.44 -15.99 -1.20
N SER A 50 6.57 -15.99 -0.51
CA SER A 50 6.63 -16.14 0.95
C SER A 50 7.58 -15.14 1.56
N VAL A 51 7.32 -14.77 2.84
CA VAL A 51 8.16 -13.92 3.67
C VAL A 51 8.44 -14.64 4.97
N ASN A 52 9.70 -14.62 5.38
CA ASN A 52 10.13 -15.25 6.61
C ASN A 52 10.04 -14.27 7.80
N ARG A 53 9.94 -14.82 9.00
CA ARG A 53 9.93 -14.01 10.24
C ARG A 53 11.22 -13.20 10.35
N GLY A 54 11.09 -11.90 10.64
CA GLY A 54 12.21 -10.96 10.73
C GLY A 54 12.75 -10.48 9.39
N GLU A 55 12.17 -10.90 8.26
CA GLU A 55 12.60 -10.49 6.92
C GLU A 55 11.98 -9.13 6.53
N ARG A 56 12.76 -8.29 5.88
CA ARG A 56 12.35 -6.99 5.33
C ARG A 56 12.21 -7.12 3.82
N VAL A 57 10.98 -7.04 3.32
CA VAL A 57 10.68 -7.20 1.90
C VAL A 57 10.19 -5.88 1.32
N GLY A 58 10.95 -5.35 0.36
CA GLY A 58 10.53 -4.22 -0.47
C GLY A 58 9.60 -4.67 -1.60
N ILE A 59 8.63 -3.86 -1.97
CA ILE A 59 7.76 -4.10 -3.12
C ILE A 59 7.90 -2.95 -4.09
N VAL A 60 8.38 -3.23 -5.29
CA VAL A 60 8.50 -2.27 -6.39
C VAL A 60 7.53 -2.62 -7.52
N GLY A 61 7.22 -1.64 -8.35
CA GLY A 61 6.35 -1.81 -9.51
C GLY A 61 5.66 -0.50 -9.87
N ARG A 62 5.19 -0.41 -11.11
CA ARG A 62 4.54 0.78 -11.65
C ARG A 62 3.24 1.12 -10.92
N ASN A 63 2.76 2.36 -11.12
CA ASN A 63 1.42 2.74 -10.69
C ASN A 63 0.39 1.86 -11.42
N GLY A 64 -0.53 1.27 -10.64
CA GLY A 64 -1.50 0.32 -11.17
C GLY A 64 -1.01 -1.12 -11.31
N ALA A 65 0.24 -1.46 -10.95
CA ALA A 65 0.74 -2.84 -10.97
C ALA A 65 0.05 -3.77 -9.96
N GLY A 66 -0.72 -3.21 -8.99
CA GLY A 66 -1.47 -4.00 -8.01
C GLY A 66 -0.87 -4.01 -6.60
N LYS A 67 0.19 -3.23 -6.32
CA LYS A 67 0.89 -3.19 -5.02
C LYS A 67 -0.06 -2.99 -3.85
N THR A 68 -0.81 -1.89 -3.85
CA THR A 68 -1.78 -1.57 -2.79
C THR A 68 -2.88 -2.64 -2.66
N THR A 69 -3.35 -3.19 -3.79
CA THR A 69 -4.34 -4.28 -3.78
C THR A 69 -3.77 -5.55 -3.11
N LEU A 70 -2.53 -5.90 -3.41
CA LEU A 70 -1.84 -7.03 -2.77
C LEU A 70 -1.72 -6.81 -1.26
N LEU A 71 -1.26 -5.64 -0.84
CA LEU A 71 -1.16 -5.31 0.59
C LEU A 71 -2.53 -5.34 1.28
N GLN A 72 -3.57 -4.81 0.65
CA GLN A 72 -4.94 -4.87 1.19
C GLN A 72 -5.45 -6.30 1.37
N ILE A 73 -5.09 -7.23 0.49
CA ILE A 73 -5.43 -8.64 0.64
C ILE A 73 -4.68 -9.24 1.83
N ILE A 74 -3.37 -9.02 1.95
CA ILE A 74 -2.55 -9.53 3.05
C ILE A 74 -3.04 -9.00 4.40
N CYS A 75 -3.49 -7.74 4.46
CA CYS A 75 -4.09 -7.12 5.65
C CYS A 75 -5.52 -7.60 5.93
N GLY A 76 -6.14 -8.42 5.08
CA GLY A 76 -7.53 -8.82 5.24
C GLY A 76 -8.58 -7.72 4.97
N ILE A 77 -8.16 -6.57 4.44
CA ILE A 77 -9.05 -5.44 4.10
C ILE A 77 -9.92 -5.79 2.89
N THR A 78 -9.37 -6.55 1.94
CA THR A 78 -10.12 -7.06 0.78
C THR A 78 -9.86 -8.53 0.57
N THR A 79 -10.85 -9.26 0.05
CA THR A 79 -10.74 -10.69 -0.22
C THR A 79 -10.11 -10.95 -1.57
N ALA A 80 -9.27 -11.98 -1.68
CA ALA A 80 -8.83 -12.49 -2.97
C ALA A 80 -10.01 -13.07 -3.76
N THR A 81 -9.96 -13.00 -5.09
CA THR A 81 -10.94 -13.64 -5.96
C THR A 81 -10.62 -15.13 -6.15
N ARG A 82 -9.32 -15.47 -6.12
CA ARG A 82 -8.80 -16.85 -6.16
C ARG A 82 -7.48 -16.94 -5.41
N GLY A 83 -7.06 -18.17 -5.12
CA GLY A 83 -5.87 -18.44 -4.32
C GLY A 83 -6.13 -18.21 -2.85
N ASP A 84 -5.12 -18.46 -2.04
CA ASP A 84 -5.16 -18.31 -0.59
C ASP A 84 -3.90 -17.67 -0.05
N PHE A 85 -4.02 -17.07 1.13
CA PHE A 85 -2.88 -16.53 1.86
C PHE A 85 -2.99 -16.88 3.35
N LYS A 86 -1.85 -16.95 3.98
CA LYS A 86 -1.75 -17.17 5.42
C LYS A 86 -0.75 -16.19 6.02
N VAL A 87 -1.13 -15.59 7.14
CA VAL A 87 -0.23 -14.78 7.97
C VAL A 87 -0.24 -15.35 9.38
N ASN A 88 0.95 -15.68 9.88
CA ASN A 88 1.15 -16.24 11.21
C ASN A 88 1.60 -15.14 12.18
N GLY A 89 0.67 -14.28 12.62
CA GLY A 89 0.96 -13.16 13.52
C GLY A 89 0.00 -11.99 13.35
N ARG A 90 0.16 -10.98 14.18
CA ARG A 90 -0.58 -9.71 14.10
C ARG A 90 0.02 -8.80 13.03
N ILE A 91 -0.81 -8.16 12.23
CA ILE A 91 -0.39 -7.19 11.22
C ILE A 91 -0.74 -5.78 11.68
N ALA A 92 0.21 -4.85 11.60
CA ALA A 92 -0.04 -3.42 11.69
C ALA A 92 0.05 -2.81 10.28
N PRO A 93 -1.08 -2.46 9.64
CA PRO A 93 -1.08 -1.84 8.34
C PRO A 93 -0.95 -0.32 8.46
N ILE A 94 0.12 0.24 7.96
CA ILE A 94 0.27 1.69 7.73
C ILE A 94 -0.17 1.95 6.27
N LEU A 95 -1.46 1.71 6.03
CA LEU A 95 -2.11 1.86 4.73
C LEU A 95 -3.28 2.81 4.91
N ALA A 96 -3.40 3.87 4.10
CA ALA A 96 -4.55 4.78 4.13
C ALA A 96 -4.96 5.17 5.57
N LEU A 97 -4.01 5.73 6.32
CA LEU A 97 -4.13 6.03 7.75
C LEU A 97 -5.46 6.75 8.09
N GLY A 98 -6.20 6.19 9.05
CA GLY A 98 -7.47 6.78 9.53
C GLY A 98 -8.70 6.50 8.68
N SER A 99 -8.60 5.75 7.58
CA SER A 99 -9.74 5.43 6.69
C SER A 99 -10.86 4.63 7.37
N GLY A 100 -10.58 4.01 8.51
CA GLY A 100 -11.54 3.23 9.30
C GLY A 100 -12.11 3.98 10.51
N PHE A 101 -11.80 5.27 10.69
CA PHE A 101 -12.28 6.03 11.84
C PHE A 101 -13.74 6.42 11.67
N ASP A 102 -14.51 6.27 12.75
CA ASP A 102 -15.84 6.88 12.85
C ASP A 102 -15.68 8.34 13.26
N VAL A 103 -16.08 9.24 12.37
CA VAL A 103 -15.91 10.68 12.56
C VAL A 103 -16.78 11.26 13.68
N LEU A 104 -17.81 10.53 14.12
CA LEU A 104 -18.71 10.94 15.21
C LEU A 104 -18.16 10.56 16.59
N LEU A 105 -17.26 9.60 16.66
CA LEU A 105 -16.62 9.14 17.89
C LEU A 105 -15.37 9.99 18.19
N THR A 106 -14.97 9.97 19.49
CA THR A 106 -13.74 10.64 19.94
C THR A 106 -12.48 9.94 19.40
N GLY A 107 -11.33 10.63 19.46
CA GLY A 107 -10.05 10.01 19.16
C GLY A 107 -9.78 8.81 20.08
N ARG A 108 -10.13 8.90 21.36
CA ARG A 108 -10.01 7.80 22.34
C ARG A 108 -10.85 6.59 21.92
N ASP A 109 -12.09 6.79 21.52
CA ASP A 109 -12.97 5.70 21.10
C ASP A 109 -12.45 5.05 19.81
N ASN A 110 -12.02 5.86 18.82
CA ASN A 110 -11.41 5.36 17.60
C ASN A 110 -10.11 4.61 17.89
N ALA A 111 -9.28 5.07 18.84
CA ALA A 111 -8.08 4.36 19.24
C ALA A 111 -8.39 2.98 19.85
N ARG A 112 -9.43 2.89 20.71
CA ARG A 112 -9.89 1.63 21.27
C ARG A 112 -10.37 0.66 20.20
N ILE A 113 -11.21 1.13 19.29
CA ILE A 113 -11.75 0.35 18.19
C ILE A 113 -10.61 -0.11 17.26
N GLY A 114 -9.72 0.81 16.85
CA GLY A 114 -8.60 0.51 15.97
C GLY A 114 -7.64 -0.51 16.58
N ALA A 115 -7.28 -0.36 17.87
CA ALA A 115 -6.44 -1.31 18.58
C ALA A 115 -7.10 -2.71 18.68
N ALA A 116 -8.40 -2.77 18.95
CA ALA A 116 -9.15 -4.03 18.97
C ALA A 116 -9.21 -4.70 17.58
N ILE A 117 -9.39 -3.93 16.50
CA ILE A 117 -9.33 -4.43 15.12
C ILE A 117 -7.94 -5.02 14.81
N LEU A 118 -6.86 -4.41 15.33
CA LEU A 118 -5.51 -4.94 15.20
C LEU A 118 -5.21 -6.14 16.12
N GLY A 119 -6.22 -6.62 16.84
CA GLY A 119 -6.17 -7.86 17.61
C GLY A 119 -5.74 -7.69 19.07
N LEU A 120 -5.76 -6.46 19.63
CA LEU A 120 -5.55 -6.26 21.06
C LEU A 120 -6.82 -6.63 21.85
N THR A 121 -6.63 -7.29 22.98
CA THR A 121 -7.68 -7.51 23.97
C THR A 121 -8.04 -6.21 24.67
N ASN A 122 -9.23 -6.10 25.25
CA ASN A 122 -9.64 -4.91 26.00
C ASN A 122 -8.62 -4.54 27.12
N ARG A 123 -8.06 -5.54 27.79
CA ARG A 123 -7.03 -5.32 28.81
C ARG A 123 -5.73 -4.72 28.24
N GLU A 124 -5.31 -5.18 27.06
CA GLU A 124 -4.13 -4.62 26.37
C GLU A 124 -4.41 -3.20 25.90
N VAL A 125 -5.63 -2.92 25.38
CA VAL A 125 -6.05 -1.57 25.00
C VAL A 125 -6.04 -0.63 26.20
N ASP A 126 -6.64 -1.03 27.32
CA ASP A 126 -6.64 -0.21 28.54
C ASP A 126 -5.23 0.08 29.07
N ALA A 127 -4.31 -0.85 28.87
CA ALA A 127 -2.92 -0.68 29.28
C ALA A 127 -2.10 0.28 28.40
N CYS A 128 -2.50 0.50 27.12
CA CYS A 128 -1.72 1.32 26.18
C CYS A 128 -2.45 2.58 25.67
N ILE A 129 -3.70 2.83 26.07
CA ILE A 129 -4.50 3.93 25.52
C ILE A 129 -3.89 5.31 25.80
N GLU A 130 -3.29 5.51 26.98
CA GLU A 130 -2.62 6.76 27.33
C GLU A 130 -1.29 6.91 26.58
N ASP A 131 -0.58 5.82 26.33
CA ASP A 131 0.64 5.82 25.53
C ASP A 131 0.32 6.16 24.05
N ILE A 132 -0.81 5.64 23.52
CA ILE A 132 -1.31 6.01 22.18
C ILE A 132 -1.59 7.51 22.13
N ALA A 133 -2.28 8.07 23.13
CA ALA A 133 -2.57 9.50 23.21
C ALA A 133 -1.28 10.34 23.26
N ALA A 134 -0.33 9.94 24.09
CA ALA A 134 0.96 10.60 24.25
C ALA A 134 1.78 10.55 22.94
N PHE A 135 1.81 9.40 22.27
CA PHE A 135 2.54 9.26 21.00
C PHE A 135 1.94 10.08 19.86
N ALA A 136 0.60 10.14 19.78
CA ALA A 136 -0.11 10.88 18.76
C ALA A 136 0.10 12.40 18.85
N GLU A 137 0.38 12.94 20.04
CA GLU A 137 0.64 14.37 20.29
C GLU A 137 -0.47 15.30 19.76
N ILE A 138 -1.73 14.87 19.88
CA ILE A 138 -2.89 15.65 19.49
C ILE A 138 -3.56 16.38 20.68
N GLY A 139 -2.98 16.23 21.88
CA GLY A 139 -3.40 16.92 23.08
C GLY A 139 -4.86 16.72 23.45
N PRO A 140 -5.57 17.78 23.91
CA PRO A 140 -6.98 17.69 24.34
C PRO A 140 -7.93 17.23 23.23
N ALA A 141 -7.52 17.31 21.96
CA ALA A 141 -8.34 16.84 20.85
C ALA A 141 -8.61 15.33 20.90
N PHE A 142 -7.76 14.56 21.61
CA PHE A 142 -7.96 13.12 21.81
C PHE A 142 -9.34 12.77 22.39
N GLU A 143 -9.91 13.68 23.20
CA GLU A 143 -11.26 13.57 23.79
C GLU A 143 -12.37 14.20 22.92
N GLN A 144 -12.03 14.76 21.75
CA GLN A 144 -12.99 15.38 20.86
C GLN A 144 -13.35 14.45 19.69
N PRO A 145 -14.53 14.62 19.06
CA PRO A 145 -14.92 13.85 17.88
C PRO A 145 -13.95 14.04 16.72
N VAL A 146 -13.60 12.93 16.03
CA VAL A 146 -12.63 12.92 14.92
C VAL A 146 -13.03 13.84 13.76
N ARG A 147 -14.31 14.15 13.58
CA ARG A 147 -14.76 15.14 12.59
C ARG A 147 -14.13 16.54 12.75
N THR A 148 -13.59 16.85 13.93
CA THR A 148 -12.90 18.13 14.20
C THR A 148 -11.41 18.08 13.91
N TYR A 149 -10.88 16.91 13.51
CA TYR A 149 -9.45 16.71 13.31
C TYR A 149 -8.99 17.21 11.93
N SER A 150 -7.76 17.71 11.89
CA SER A 150 -7.05 17.85 10.63
C SER A 150 -6.60 16.47 10.10
N MET A 151 -6.29 16.38 8.82
CA MET A 151 -5.74 15.15 8.23
C MET A 151 -4.45 14.70 8.93
N GLY A 152 -3.60 15.66 9.36
CA GLY A 152 -2.40 15.36 10.12
C GLY A 152 -2.72 14.73 11.49
N MET A 153 -3.74 15.21 12.21
CA MET A 153 -4.16 14.62 13.49
C MET A 153 -4.72 13.21 13.31
N ILE A 154 -5.51 12.99 12.26
CA ILE A 154 -6.02 11.65 11.90
C ILE A 154 -4.85 10.69 11.66
N ALA A 155 -3.87 11.10 10.89
CA ALA A 155 -2.71 10.27 10.59
C ALA A 155 -1.83 10.01 11.80
N ARG A 156 -1.59 11.01 12.66
CA ARG A 156 -0.86 10.87 13.93
C ARG A 156 -1.53 9.83 14.85
N LEU A 157 -2.84 9.91 15.00
CA LEU A 157 -3.60 8.96 15.82
C LEU A 157 -3.56 7.55 15.22
N ALA A 158 -3.81 7.41 13.92
CA ALA A 158 -3.80 6.11 13.25
C ALA A 158 -2.42 5.44 13.31
N PHE A 159 -1.35 6.22 13.12
CA PHE A 159 0.01 5.70 13.27
C PHE A 159 0.31 5.27 14.73
N ALA A 160 -0.09 6.08 15.71
CA ALA A 160 0.07 5.74 17.12
C ALA A 160 -0.60 4.40 17.47
N ILE A 161 -1.81 4.15 16.96
CA ILE A 161 -2.50 2.86 17.16
C ILE A 161 -1.66 1.70 16.60
N CYS A 162 -1.06 1.88 15.40
CA CYS A 162 -0.18 0.86 14.82
C CYS A 162 1.07 0.60 15.68
N VAL A 163 1.69 1.64 16.23
CA VAL A 163 2.87 1.53 17.10
C VAL A 163 2.61 0.62 18.30
N PHE A 164 1.45 0.77 18.94
CA PHE A 164 1.09 0.02 20.14
C PHE A 164 0.34 -1.28 19.88
N SER A 165 0.16 -1.67 18.62
CA SER A 165 -0.56 -2.88 18.24
C SER A 165 0.14 -4.21 18.58
N ARG A 166 1.41 -4.16 19.01
CA ARG A 166 2.26 -5.36 19.23
C ARG A 166 2.27 -6.29 18.04
N ALA A 167 2.42 -5.71 16.85
CA ALA A 167 2.43 -6.45 15.60
C ALA A 167 3.66 -7.33 15.45
N ASP A 168 3.52 -8.44 14.74
CA ASP A 168 4.61 -9.29 14.24
C ASP A 168 5.05 -8.84 12.85
N VAL A 169 4.12 -8.25 12.08
CA VAL A 169 4.30 -7.79 10.70
C VAL A 169 3.89 -6.34 10.58
N LEU A 170 4.77 -5.50 10.09
CA LEU A 170 4.49 -4.12 9.74
C LEU A 170 4.36 -3.99 8.21
N ILE A 171 3.26 -3.44 7.76
CA ILE A 171 3.05 -3.17 6.32
C ILE A 171 3.02 -1.65 6.12
N VAL A 172 3.96 -1.15 5.32
CA VAL A 172 4.14 0.28 5.06
C VAL A 172 3.89 0.53 3.58
N ASP A 173 2.88 1.31 3.26
CA ASP A 173 2.68 1.86 1.92
C ASP A 173 3.14 3.31 1.93
N GLU A 174 3.74 3.77 0.89
CA GLU A 174 4.32 5.07 0.55
C GLU A 174 3.75 6.32 1.29
N ALA A 175 2.64 6.16 1.97
CA ALA A 175 1.85 7.19 2.66
C ALA A 175 2.49 7.78 3.95
N LEU A 176 3.80 7.57 4.20
CA LEU A 176 4.49 8.16 5.37
C LEU A 176 4.72 9.67 5.28
N SER A 177 4.35 10.30 4.17
CA SER A 177 4.38 11.77 4.02
C SER A 177 3.26 12.49 4.80
N VAL A 178 2.91 11.99 6.01
CA VAL A 178 1.77 12.48 6.80
C VAL A 178 2.27 13.16 8.07
N GLY A 179 1.74 14.33 8.33
CA GLY A 179 2.12 15.14 9.48
C GLY A 179 3.23 16.14 9.13
N ASP A 180 3.79 16.77 10.15
CA ASP A 180 4.96 17.63 10.01
C ASP A 180 6.26 16.81 10.02
N GLN A 181 7.37 17.47 9.70
CA GLN A 181 8.67 16.84 9.59
C GLN A 181 9.10 16.13 10.88
N ILE A 182 8.80 16.70 12.05
CA ILE A 182 9.17 16.12 13.36
C ILE A 182 8.45 14.79 13.57
N PHE A 183 7.16 14.72 13.21
CA PHE A 183 6.40 13.49 13.33
C PHE A 183 6.84 12.43 12.31
N GLN A 184 7.23 12.84 11.09
CA GLN A 184 7.79 11.94 10.08
C GLN A 184 9.09 11.28 10.59
N GLU A 185 10.01 12.04 11.16
CA GLU A 185 11.25 11.53 11.77
C GLU A 185 10.94 10.52 12.89
N LYS A 186 9.90 10.77 13.70
CA LYS A 186 9.44 9.85 14.75
C LYS A 186 8.87 8.55 14.17
N CYS A 187 8.12 8.63 13.06
CA CYS A 187 7.60 7.47 12.35
C CYS A 187 8.73 6.63 11.75
N GLU A 188 9.70 7.27 11.11
CA GLU A 188 10.87 6.59 10.53
C GLU A 188 11.70 5.89 11.60
N ALA A 189 11.96 6.56 12.72
CA ALA A 189 12.68 5.96 13.84
C ALA A 189 11.95 4.71 14.40
N PHE A 190 10.62 4.76 14.48
CA PHE A 190 9.84 3.59 14.88
C PHE A 190 9.96 2.43 13.87
N ILE A 191 9.83 2.72 12.57
CA ILE A 191 9.93 1.70 11.52
C ILE A 191 11.33 1.07 11.53
N ASP A 192 12.37 1.88 11.69
CA ASP A 192 13.75 1.40 11.78
C ASP A 192 13.97 0.49 12.99
N GLU A 193 13.45 0.87 14.17
CA GLU A 193 13.57 0.04 15.36
C GLU A 193 12.75 -1.25 15.24
N PHE A 194 11.53 -1.15 14.71
CA PHE A 194 10.69 -2.33 14.44
C PHE A 194 11.37 -3.30 13.49
N SER A 195 11.95 -2.78 12.40
CA SER A 195 12.61 -3.57 11.35
C SER A 195 13.83 -4.37 11.82
N LYS A 196 14.38 -4.06 12.99
CA LYS A 196 15.49 -4.85 13.57
C LYS A 196 15.02 -6.19 14.13
N LYS A 197 13.75 -6.35 14.46
CA LYS A 197 13.21 -7.53 15.17
C LYS A 197 11.95 -8.09 14.52
N GLY A 198 11.15 -7.23 13.87
CA GLY A 198 9.89 -7.56 13.23
C GLY A 198 10.03 -7.85 11.73
N THR A 199 8.97 -8.38 11.15
CA THR A 199 8.87 -8.57 9.69
C THR A 199 8.27 -7.33 9.07
N THR A 200 8.83 -6.85 7.96
CA THR A 200 8.28 -5.66 7.29
C THR A 200 8.04 -5.91 5.79
N LEU A 201 6.88 -5.42 5.30
CA LEU A 201 6.61 -5.25 3.87
C LEU A 201 6.54 -3.75 3.59
N ILE A 202 7.40 -3.27 2.70
CA ILE A 202 7.54 -1.83 2.43
C ILE A 202 7.34 -1.55 0.96
N VAL A 203 6.38 -0.71 0.62
CA VAL A 203 6.25 -0.10 -0.71
C VAL A 203 6.87 1.29 -0.65
N SER A 204 7.84 1.56 -1.51
CA SER A 204 8.46 2.88 -1.62
C SER A 204 8.83 3.20 -3.07
N HIS A 205 8.77 4.48 -3.43
CA HIS A 205 9.32 4.98 -4.69
C HIS A 205 10.83 5.25 -4.61
N SER A 206 11.39 5.34 -3.41
CA SER A 206 12.84 5.48 -3.22
C SER A 206 13.51 4.11 -3.35
N LEU A 207 14.09 3.86 -4.51
CA LEU A 207 14.79 2.59 -4.79
C LEU A 207 16.03 2.44 -3.93
N ASP A 208 16.74 3.54 -3.64
CA ASP A 208 17.93 3.56 -2.79
C ASP A 208 17.55 3.13 -1.35
N PHE A 209 16.44 3.65 -0.83
CA PHE A 209 15.92 3.25 0.48
C PHE A 209 15.64 1.74 0.55
N LEU A 210 15.04 1.16 -0.49
CA LEU A 210 14.76 -0.27 -0.53
C LEU A 210 16.05 -1.10 -0.69
N ALA A 211 17.01 -0.61 -1.48
CA ALA A 211 18.29 -1.28 -1.68
C ALA A 211 19.11 -1.39 -0.38
N GLU A 212 19.08 -0.35 0.45
CA GLU A 212 19.85 -0.29 1.70
C GLU A 212 19.18 -1.04 2.85
N ARG A 213 17.83 -1.09 2.87
CA ARG A 213 17.08 -1.51 4.06
C ARG A 213 16.35 -2.85 3.93
N CYS A 214 16.14 -3.35 2.73
CA CYS A 214 15.43 -4.61 2.51
C CYS A 214 16.38 -5.79 2.34
N ASP A 215 15.96 -6.96 2.82
CA ASP A 215 16.67 -8.22 2.63
C ASP A 215 16.33 -8.84 1.28
N ARG A 216 15.11 -8.59 0.78
CA ARG A 216 14.64 -8.99 -0.56
C ARG A 216 13.72 -7.93 -1.14
N VAL A 217 13.64 -7.89 -2.46
CA VAL A 217 12.69 -7.03 -3.20
C VAL A 217 11.82 -7.90 -4.11
N LEU A 218 10.52 -7.63 -4.08
CA LEU A 218 9.52 -8.20 -4.97
C LEU A 218 9.13 -7.16 -6.02
N TRP A 219 9.37 -7.46 -7.29
CA TRP A 219 8.91 -6.66 -8.42
C TRP A 219 7.57 -7.18 -8.92
N LEU A 220 6.54 -6.35 -8.74
CA LEU A 220 5.19 -6.59 -9.23
C LEU A 220 4.98 -5.83 -10.53
N GLU A 221 4.64 -6.54 -11.61
CA GLU A 221 4.41 -5.96 -12.93
C GLU A 221 3.12 -6.52 -13.53
N ASN A 222 2.21 -5.62 -13.97
CA ASN A 222 0.94 -6.01 -14.60
C ASN A 222 0.14 -7.07 -13.81
N GLY A 223 0.20 -6.99 -12.47
CA GLY A 223 -0.52 -7.91 -11.58
C GLY A 223 0.11 -9.28 -11.41
N VAL A 224 1.35 -9.50 -11.83
CA VAL A 224 2.11 -10.74 -11.60
C VAL A 224 3.43 -10.45 -10.89
N VAL A 225 3.96 -11.44 -10.17
CA VAL A 225 5.33 -11.37 -9.64
C VAL A 225 6.29 -11.56 -10.81
N TYR A 226 6.92 -10.47 -11.24
CA TYR A 226 7.93 -10.55 -12.30
C TYR A 226 9.22 -11.18 -11.77
N ARG A 227 9.69 -10.70 -10.61
CA ARG A 227 10.89 -11.21 -9.94
C ARG A 227 10.83 -10.95 -8.44
N MET A 228 11.44 -11.82 -7.66
CA MET A 228 11.72 -11.62 -6.25
C MET A 228 13.13 -12.11 -5.92
N GLY A 229 13.92 -11.30 -5.21
CA GLY A 229 15.30 -11.68 -4.90
C GLY A 229 16.11 -10.57 -4.24
N ASP A 230 17.42 -10.65 -4.42
CA ASP A 230 18.39 -9.68 -3.91
C ASP A 230 18.04 -8.26 -4.33
N PRO A 231 18.01 -7.28 -3.40
CA PRO A 231 17.60 -5.92 -3.69
C PRO A 231 18.38 -5.26 -4.81
N ALA A 232 19.71 -5.33 -4.79
CA ALA A 232 20.55 -4.66 -5.79
C ALA A 232 20.27 -5.20 -7.20
N SER A 233 20.12 -6.52 -7.33
CA SER A 233 19.85 -7.19 -8.60
C SER A 233 18.45 -6.86 -9.14
N VAL A 234 17.40 -6.92 -8.30
CA VAL A 234 16.01 -6.66 -8.72
C VAL A 234 15.82 -5.19 -9.05
N ILE A 235 16.38 -4.28 -8.25
CA ILE A 235 16.25 -2.83 -8.46
C ILE A 235 17.00 -2.39 -9.72
N ALA A 236 18.19 -2.92 -9.98
CA ALA A 236 18.94 -2.61 -11.20
C ALA A 236 18.15 -3.00 -12.46
N GLU A 237 17.56 -4.20 -12.47
CA GLU A 237 16.75 -4.68 -13.59
C GLU A 237 15.45 -3.86 -13.75
N TYR A 238 14.77 -3.56 -12.63
CA TYR A 238 13.59 -2.69 -12.62
C TYR A 238 13.90 -1.30 -13.19
N SER A 239 14.99 -0.67 -12.74
CA SER A 239 15.41 0.66 -13.20
C SER A 239 15.73 0.65 -14.70
N ALA A 240 16.43 -0.36 -15.18
CA ALA A 240 16.73 -0.50 -16.61
C ALA A 240 15.45 -0.65 -17.46
N ALA A 241 14.48 -1.44 -16.99
CA ALA A 241 13.19 -1.60 -17.64
C ALA A 241 12.41 -0.26 -17.71
N MET A 242 12.41 0.51 -16.62
CA MET A 242 11.74 1.81 -16.56
C MET A 242 12.37 2.84 -17.49
N HIS A 243 13.71 2.91 -17.55
CA HIS A 243 14.42 3.83 -18.47
C HIS A 243 14.16 3.51 -19.95
N ASN A 244 14.21 2.23 -20.32
CA ASN A 244 13.93 1.79 -21.68
C ASN A 244 12.52 2.18 -22.13
N GLU A 245 11.52 2.01 -21.26
CA GLU A 245 10.14 2.36 -21.58
C GLU A 245 9.91 3.87 -21.67
N GLN A 246 10.51 4.65 -20.76
CA GLN A 246 10.45 6.12 -20.83
C GLN A 246 11.05 6.64 -22.16
N ALA A 247 12.16 6.06 -22.61
CA ALA A 247 12.74 6.39 -23.89
C ALA A 247 11.80 6.08 -25.07
N MET A 248 11.13 4.92 -25.05
CA MET A 248 10.15 4.55 -26.07
C MET A 248 8.91 5.45 -26.06
N LEU A 249 8.35 5.73 -24.90
CA LEU A 249 7.17 6.58 -24.73
C LEU A 249 7.48 8.05 -25.06
N GLY A 250 8.64 8.54 -24.69
CA GLY A 250 9.11 9.88 -25.06
C GLY A 250 9.18 10.08 -26.57
N HIS A 251 9.74 9.12 -27.30
CA HIS A 251 9.78 9.14 -28.77
C HIS A 251 8.39 9.08 -29.43
N GLN A 252 7.51 8.20 -28.96
CA GLN A 252 6.15 8.08 -29.50
C GLN A 252 5.29 9.30 -29.13
N GLY A 253 5.44 9.84 -27.94
CA GLY A 253 4.72 11.02 -27.48
C GLY A 253 5.12 12.27 -28.26
N ALA A 254 6.41 12.48 -28.51
CA ALA A 254 6.92 13.57 -29.30
C ALA A 254 6.46 13.50 -30.75
N GLN A 255 6.49 12.30 -31.37
CA GLN A 255 5.98 12.09 -32.72
C GLN A 255 4.45 12.32 -32.81
N ALA A 256 3.68 11.80 -31.88
CA ALA A 256 2.22 11.99 -31.86
C ALA A 256 1.83 13.46 -31.63
N TRP A 257 2.54 14.17 -30.76
CA TRP A 257 2.37 15.61 -30.56
C TRP A 257 2.72 16.40 -31.80
N ALA A 258 3.87 16.12 -32.44
CA ALA A 258 4.32 16.80 -33.66
C ALA A 258 3.31 16.63 -34.80
N LEU A 259 2.79 15.42 -35.00
CA LEU A 259 1.77 15.14 -36.02
C LEU A 259 0.46 15.90 -35.74
N ARG A 260 0.02 15.99 -34.47
CA ARG A 260 -1.17 16.77 -34.09
C ARG A 260 -0.94 18.28 -34.31
N TYR A 261 0.25 18.78 -33.94
CA TYR A 261 0.59 20.19 -34.08
C TYR A 261 0.61 20.62 -35.56
N ILE A 262 1.21 19.81 -36.43
CA ILE A 262 1.21 20.04 -37.90
C ILE A 262 -0.22 19.99 -38.46
N LYS A 263 -1.04 19.04 -38.04
CA LYS A 263 -2.44 18.90 -38.47
C LYS A 263 -3.30 20.11 -38.14
N HIS A 264 -2.96 20.85 -37.08
CA HIS A 264 -3.63 22.10 -36.67
C HIS A 264 -2.95 23.38 -37.18
N GLY A 265 -2.12 23.28 -38.23
CA GLY A 265 -1.52 24.44 -38.92
C GLY A 265 -0.29 25.03 -38.24
N GLY A 266 0.31 24.36 -37.26
CA GLY A 266 1.57 24.74 -36.64
C GLY A 266 2.76 24.43 -37.55
N LYS A 267 3.77 25.34 -37.58
CA LYS A 267 5.05 25.12 -38.26
C LYS A 267 6.12 24.75 -37.23
N ILE A 268 6.76 23.58 -37.40
CA ILE A 268 7.89 23.14 -36.59
C ILE A 268 9.17 23.53 -37.30
N SER A 269 9.99 24.38 -36.67
CA SER A 269 11.34 24.68 -37.13
C SER A 269 12.25 23.49 -36.82
N GLN A 270 13.12 23.10 -37.75
CA GLN A 270 14.07 21.99 -37.58
C GLN A 270 15.06 22.17 -36.40
N HIS A 271 15.12 23.35 -35.78
CA HIS A 271 16.02 23.63 -34.65
C HIS A 271 15.48 23.25 -33.28
N ASN A 272 14.21 22.83 -33.14
CA ASN A 272 13.55 22.53 -31.85
C ASN A 272 13.30 21.03 -31.61
N ILE A 273 13.97 20.14 -32.34
CA ILE A 273 13.74 18.69 -32.18
C ILE A 273 14.77 18.02 -31.26
N PHE A 274 15.81 18.77 -30.87
CA PHE A 274 16.89 18.27 -29.99
C PHE A 274 17.18 19.30 -28.87
N VAL A 275 16.38 19.27 -27.79
CA VAL A 275 16.80 19.71 -26.44
C VAL A 275 16.16 18.75 -25.46
#